data_1c5f2c63fbd002d26fd65ba215532e4e
#
_entry.id   1c5f2c63fbd002d26fd65ba215532e4e
#
_cell.length_a   1.000
_cell.length_b   1.000
_cell.length_c   1.000
_cell.angle_alpha   90.00
_cell.angle_beta   90.00
_cell.angle_gamma   90.00
#
_symmetry.space_group_name_H-M   'P 1'
#
loop_
_entity.id
_entity.type
_entity.pdbx_description
1 polymer ?
#
loop_
_entity_poly.entity_id
_entity_poly.type
_entity_poly.pdbx_seq_one_letter_code
_entity_poly.pdbx_strand_id
1 'polypeptide(L)'
;MNRPLLFLDVDGPLNPYAAKPERRPDGYTTLRVPRNDAHRDDGGLSSRRRHLRVWLSPEHGRILLQLGFELCWATTWMADANRWIAPVLGLPELPFVDFGDVLLQERPDGVHWKTGPLVNYADGRPFAWVDDEQSELDQTYVTAHHRGPGLLHHVNPRIGLRKDDFHALADFARSLEKLSPAAYTSSVRAVPTRARTPC
;
A
#
# COMPACT_ATOMS: atom_id res chain seq x y z
N MET A 1 17.78 10.82 -0.43
CA MET A 1 17.17 9.67 0.26
C MET A 1 16.01 9.17 -0.58
N ASN A 2 15.85 7.85 -0.72
CA ASN A 2 14.69 7.30 -1.41
C ASN A 2 13.43 7.56 -0.57
N ARG A 3 12.30 7.88 -1.23
CA ARG A 3 11.01 8.02 -0.54
C ARG A 3 10.63 6.72 0.19
N PRO A 4 9.89 6.78 1.31
CA PRO A 4 9.35 5.57 1.91
C PRO A 4 8.40 4.87 0.93
N LEU A 5 8.28 3.54 1.03
CA LEU A 5 7.37 2.74 0.21
C LEU A 5 5.96 2.76 0.80
N LEU A 6 4.94 2.75 -0.07
CA LEU A 6 3.58 2.38 0.31
C LEU A 6 3.19 1.14 -0.48
N PHE A 7 3.18 -0.01 0.19
CA PHE A 7 2.64 -1.24 -0.33
C PHE A 7 1.12 -1.21 -0.23
N LEU A 8 0.44 -1.33 -1.35
CA LEU A 8 -0.99 -1.12 -1.47
C LEU A 8 -1.67 -2.36 -2.03
N ASP A 9 -2.58 -2.95 -1.25
CA ASP A 9 -3.50 -3.94 -1.77
C ASP A 9 -4.70 -3.27 -2.47
N VAL A 10 -5.34 -4.00 -3.35
CA VAL A 10 -6.54 -3.57 -4.09
C VAL A 10 -7.80 -4.02 -3.37
N ASP A 11 -7.93 -5.33 -3.14
CA ASP A 11 -9.11 -5.90 -2.52
C ASP A 11 -9.06 -5.64 -1.00
N GLY A 12 -10.15 -5.15 -0.45
CA GLY A 12 -10.20 -4.62 0.91
C GLY A 12 -9.97 -3.11 0.93
N PRO A 13 -8.74 -2.61 0.82
CA PRO A 13 -8.43 -1.18 0.93
C PRO A 13 -9.06 -0.30 -0.13
N LEU A 14 -8.85 -0.60 -1.41
CA LEU A 14 -9.34 0.20 -2.53
C LEU A 14 -10.71 -0.25 -3.01
N ASN A 15 -10.90 -1.58 -3.08
CA ASN A 15 -12.14 -2.24 -3.43
C ASN A 15 -12.77 -2.87 -2.18
N PRO A 16 -13.77 -2.24 -1.55
CA PRO A 16 -14.45 -2.80 -0.38
C PRO A 16 -15.32 -3.99 -0.78
N TYR A 17 -14.67 -5.10 -1.19
CA TYR A 17 -15.31 -6.27 -1.78
C TYR A 17 -16.26 -6.98 -0.83
N ALA A 18 -16.03 -6.90 0.49
CA ALA A 18 -16.87 -7.49 1.52
C ALA A 18 -18.09 -6.64 1.91
N ALA A 19 -18.25 -5.47 1.30
CA ALA A 19 -19.48 -4.67 1.43
C ALA A 19 -20.67 -5.38 0.76
N LYS A 20 -21.89 -5.13 1.28
CA LYS A 20 -23.10 -5.69 0.65
C LYS A 20 -23.24 -5.21 -0.80
N PRO A 21 -23.63 -6.10 -1.73
CA PRO A 21 -23.68 -5.77 -3.17
C PRO A 21 -24.51 -4.54 -3.54
N GLU A 22 -25.53 -4.23 -2.76
CA GLU A 22 -26.41 -3.08 -2.94
C GLU A 22 -25.93 -1.79 -2.28
N ARG A 23 -24.83 -1.87 -1.51
CA ARG A 23 -24.29 -0.75 -0.73
C ARG A 23 -22.94 -0.29 -1.25
N ARG A 24 -22.91 0.16 -2.53
CA ARG A 24 -21.71 0.83 -3.03
C ARG A 24 -21.50 2.11 -2.23
N PRO A 25 -20.30 2.36 -1.66
CA PRO A 25 -20.01 3.60 -0.95
C PRO A 25 -20.14 4.83 -1.85
N ASP A 26 -20.48 5.97 -1.27
CA ASP A 26 -20.54 7.23 -2.00
C ASP A 26 -19.17 7.62 -2.56
N GLY A 27 -19.16 8.19 -3.77
CA GLY A 27 -17.94 8.57 -4.47
C GLY A 27 -17.22 7.42 -5.18
N TYR A 28 -17.68 6.16 -5.03
CA TYR A 28 -17.10 5.03 -5.75
C TYR A 28 -17.75 4.82 -7.11
N THR A 29 -16.93 4.45 -8.08
CA THR A 29 -17.36 3.98 -9.40
C THR A 29 -17.36 2.46 -9.44
N THR A 30 -18.14 1.87 -10.36
CA THR A 30 -18.15 0.41 -10.58
C THR A 30 -17.37 0.09 -11.86
N LEU A 31 -16.30 -0.66 -11.71
CA LEU A 31 -15.56 -1.27 -12.80
C LEU A 31 -15.99 -2.74 -12.95
N ARG A 32 -16.06 -3.23 -14.18
CA ARG A 32 -16.30 -4.65 -14.51
C ARG A 32 -15.09 -5.18 -15.24
N VAL A 33 -14.29 -6.01 -14.57
CA VAL A 33 -13.08 -6.61 -15.12
C VAL A 33 -13.40 -8.00 -15.61
N PRO A 34 -13.02 -8.36 -16.85
CA PRO A 34 -13.17 -9.74 -17.33
C PRO A 34 -12.34 -10.69 -16.44
N ARG A 35 -12.96 -11.77 -15.96
CA ARG A 35 -12.21 -12.84 -15.30
C ARG A 35 -11.48 -13.64 -16.37
N ASN A 36 -10.16 -13.69 -16.28
CA ASN A 36 -9.35 -14.66 -17.01
C ASN A 36 -9.48 -16.02 -16.31
N ASP A 37 -10.52 -16.78 -16.62
CA ASP A 37 -10.67 -18.17 -16.15
C ASP A 37 -9.74 -19.10 -16.95
N ALA A 38 -8.45 -18.74 -17.07
CA ALA A 38 -7.47 -19.54 -17.83
C ALA A 38 -7.15 -20.91 -17.20
N HIS A 39 -7.80 -21.29 -16.09
CA HIS A 39 -7.54 -22.54 -15.36
C HIS A 39 -8.77 -23.40 -15.03
N ARG A 40 -9.92 -23.16 -15.67
CA ARG A 40 -11.06 -24.09 -15.59
C ARG A 40 -11.65 -24.34 -16.97
N ASP A 41 -11.07 -25.32 -17.61
CA ASP A 41 -11.62 -25.96 -18.82
C ASP A 41 -12.64 -27.03 -18.40
N ASP A 42 -13.76 -26.58 -17.82
CA ASP A 42 -14.93 -27.46 -17.67
C ASP A 42 -15.76 -27.27 -18.92
N GLY A 43 -15.63 -28.18 -19.88
CA GLY A 43 -16.33 -28.29 -21.16
C GLY A 43 -17.85 -28.02 -21.21
N GLY A 44 -18.31 -26.97 -20.55
CA GLY A 44 -19.68 -26.52 -20.46
C GLY A 44 -20.00 -25.36 -21.39
N LEU A 45 -20.94 -25.54 -22.28
CA LEU A 45 -21.52 -24.64 -23.28
C LEU A 45 -22.19 -23.37 -22.73
N SER A 46 -21.59 -22.68 -21.79
CA SER A 46 -22.06 -21.36 -21.30
C SER A 46 -20.93 -20.48 -20.80
N SER A 47 -20.08 -20.04 -21.72
CA SER A 47 -19.10 -19.02 -21.44
C SER A 47 -19.75 -17.62 -21.32
N ARG A 48 -20.63 -17.43 -20.36
CA ARG A 48 -20.93 -16.09 -19.89
C ARG A 48 -19.66 -15.59 -19.20
N ARG A 49 -18.89 -14.75 -19.89
CA ARG A 49 -17.71 -14.08 -19.33
C ARG A 49 -18.13 -13.49 -17.98
N ARG A 50 -17.74 -14.17 -16.89
CA ARG A 50 -17.98 -13.65 -15.54
C ARG A 50 -17.11 -12.45 -15.36
N HIS A 51 -17.72 -11.30 -15.12
CA HIS A 51 -16.99 -10.07 -14.78
C HIS A 51 -16.86 -9.98 -13.28
N LEU A 52 -15.66 -9.67 -12.82
CA LEU A 52 -15.42 -9.26 -11.44
C LEU A 52 -15.92 -7.82 -11.28
N ARG A 53 -16.76 -7.59 -10.28
CA ARG A 53 -17.18 -6.24 -9.89
C ARG A 53 -16.16 -5.66 -8.96
N VAL A 54 -15.62 -4.49 -9.30
CA VAL A 54 -14.66 -3.74 -8.49
C VAL A 54 -15.23 -2.34 -8.26
N TRP A 55 -15.24 -1.90 -7.02
CA TRP A 55 -15.60 -0.55 -6.66
C TRP A 55 -14.36 0.25 -6.31
N LEU A 56 -14.18 1.40 -6.96
CA LEU A 56 -13.01 2.25 -6.77
C LEU A 56 -13.43 3.71 -6.60
N SER A 57 -12.75 4.43 -5.74
CA SER A 57 -12.89 5.87 -5.59
C SER A 57 -11.73 6.60 -6.26
N PRO A 58 -11.95 7.37 -7.35
CA PRO A 58 -10.88 8.16 -7.97
C PRO A 58 -10.21 9.15 -7.01
N GLU A 59 -10.94 9.61 -6.01
CA GLU A 59 -10.41 10.49 -4.96
C GLU A 59 -9.29 9.83 -4.15
N HIS A 60 -9.33 8.52 -3.94
CA HIS A 60 -8.26 7.78 -3.24
C HIS A 60 -6.94 7.90 -3.99
N GLY A 61 -6.94 7.74 -5.32
CA GLY A 61 -5.71 7.87 -6.11
C GLY A 61 -5.10 9.27 -5.98
N ARG A 62 -5.94 10.32 -6.04
CA ARG A 62 -5.50 11.70 -5.85
C ARG A 62 -4.85 11.92 -4.47
N ILE A 63 -5.44 11.38 -3.41
CA ILE A 63 -4.89 11.51 -2.05
C ILE A 63 -3.59 10.71 -1.92
N LEU A 64 -3.55 9.47 -2.40
CA LEU A 64 -2.37 8.60 -2.34
C LEU A 64 -1.14 9.26 -2.97
N LEU A 65 -1.30 9.94 -4.12
CA LEU A 65 -0.21 10.66 -4.77
C LEU A 65 0.35 11.83 -3.95
N GLN A 66 -0.41 12.35 -2.98
CA GLN A 66 -0.02 13.48 -2.13
C GLN A 66 0.65 13.06 -0.82
N LEU A 67 0.62 11.76 -0.45
CA LEU A 67 1.15 11.27 0.84
C LEU A 67 2.67 11.25 0.94
N GLY A 68 3.39 11.49 -0.16
CA GLY A 68 4.88 11.54 -0.14
C GLY A 68 5.56 10.17 -0.21
N PHE A 69 4.82 9.10 -0.43
CA PHE A 69 5.36 7.74 -0.64
C PHE A 69 5.72 7.47 -2.11
N GLU A 70 6.55 6.48 -2.31
CA GLU A 70 6.65 5.73 -3.56
C GLU A 70 5.64 4.58 -3.49
N LEU A 71 4.62 4.64 -4.34
CA LEU A 71 3.55 3.64 -4.35
C LEU A 71 4.02 2.36 -5.04
N CYS A 72 3.63 1.21 -4.49
CA CYS A 72 3.95 -0.11 -5.03
C CYS A 72 2.75 -1.05 -4.81
N TRP A 73 2.31 -1.74 -5.84
CA TRP A 73 1.27 -2.73 -5.69
C TRP A 73 1.75 -3.95 -4.89
N ALA A 74 0.96 -4.34 -3.89
CA ALA A 74 1.16 -5.53 -3.08
C ALA A 74 -0.13 -6.37 -3.06
N THR A 75 -0.56 -6.82 -4.23
CA THR A 75 -1.89 -7.38 -4.49
C THR A 75 -1.82 -8.62 -5.37
N THR A 76 -2.79 -9.52 -5.25
CA THR A 76 -2.96 -10.66 -6.15
C THR A 76 -3.24 -10.25 -7.60
N TRP A 77 -3.60 -9.00 -7.84
CA TRP A 77 -3.77 -8.46 -9.20
C TRP A 77 -2.45 -8.35 -9.97
N MET A 78 -1.31 -8.29 -9.27
CA MET A 78 0.00 -8.18 -9.90
C MET A 78 0.04 -7.05 -10.96
N ALA A 79 0.58 -7.32 -12.15
CA ALA A 79 0.61 -6.37 -13.26
C ALA A 79 -0.78 -5.91 -13.75
N ASP A 80 -1.82 -6.73 -13.56
CA ASP A 80 -3.18 -6.36 -13.95
C ASP A 80 -3.75 -5.18 -13.14
N ALA A 81 -3.19 -4.88 -11.96
CA ALA A 81 -3.53 -3.68 -11.20
C ALA A 81 -3.22 -2.41 -12.01
N ASN A 82 -2.10 -2.37 -12.73
CA ASN A 82 -1.76 -1.25 -13.62
C ASN A 82 -2.71 -1.14 -14.81
N ARG A 83 -3.17 -2.28 -15.32
CA ARG A 83 -4.07 -2.31 -16.48
C ARG A 83 -5.50 -1.87 -16.14
N TRP A 84 -6.03 -2.28 -14.99
CA TRP A 84 -7.43 -2.15 -14.67
C TRP A 84 -7.74 -1.15 -13.56
N ILE A 85 -6.89 -1.07 -12.53
CA ILE A 85 -7.14 -0.32 -11.30
C ILE A 85 -6.52 1.08 -11.38
N ALA A 86 -5.23 1.17 -11.73
CA ALA A 86 -4.50 2.43 -11.80
C ALA A 86 -5.20 3.49 -12.66
N PRO A 87 -5.73 3.19 -13.88
CA PRO A 87 -6.39 4.20 -14.71
C PRO A 87 -7.66 4.79 -14.08
N VAL A 88 -8.43 3.98 -13.34
CA VAL A 88 -9.66 4.44 -12.66
C VAL A 88 -9.32 5.36 -11.50
N LEU A 89 -8.21 5.09 -10.81
CA LEU A 89 -7.72 5.90 -9.69
C LEU A 89 -6.91 7.13 -10.15
N GLY A 90 -6.60 7.24 -11.44
CA GLY A 90 -5.72 8.30 -11.96
C GLY A 90 -4.27 8.16 -11.48
N LEU A 91 -3.84 6.92 -11.18
CA LEU A 91 -2.46 6.61 -10.82
C LEU A 91 -1.62 6.36 -12.07
N PRO A 92 -0.31 6.70 -12.05
CA PRO A 92 0.62 6.25 -13.08
C PRO A 92 0.79 4.72 -13.02
N GLU A 93 1.52 4.16 -13.96
CA GLU A 93 2.00 2.79 -13.83
C GLU A 93 2.91 2.68 -12.60
N LEU A 94 2.56 1.77 -11.68
CA LEU A 94 3.29 1.54 -10.44
C LEU A 94 4.12 0.24 -10.54
N PRO A 95 5.27 0.17 -9.85
CA PRO A 95 5.91 -1.11 -9.60
C PRO A 95 4.97 -2.02 -8.81
N PHE A 96 5.19 -3.32 -8.88
CA PHE A 96 4.47 -4.31 -8.09
C PHE A 96 5.43 -5.34 -7.50
N VAL A 97 5.05 -5.88 -6.36
CA VAL A 97 5.80 -7.00 -5.76
C VAL A 97 5.42 -8.27 -6.49
N ASP A 98 6.41 -8.92 -7.10
CA ASP A 98 6.22 -10.25 -7.69
C ASP A 98 6.30 -11.30 -6.58
N PHE A 99 5.20 -11.96 -6.32
CA PHE A 99 5.10 -12.96 -5.27
C PHE A 99 5.53 -14.36 -5.75
N GLY A 100 5.67 -14.57 -7.05
CA GLY A 100 6.11 -15.84 -7.61
C GLY A 100 5.36 -17.05 -7.04
N ASP A 101 6.13 -18.04 -6.61
CA ASP A 101 5.58 -19.33 -6.12
C ASP A 101 4.90 -19.22 -4.75
N VAL A 102 5.13 -18.12 -3.98
CA VAL A 102 4.51 -17.98 -2.65
C VAL A 102 3.12 -17.36 -2.70
N LEU A 103 2.64 -16.99 -3.88
CA LEU A 103 1.33 -16.37 -4.07
C LEU A 103 0.22 -17.26 -3.48
N LEU A 104 -0.53 -16.72 -2.51
CA LEU A 104 -1.62 -17.39 -1.80
C LEU A 104 -1.23 -18.67 -1.05
N GLN A 105 0.06 -18.90 -0.77
CA GLN A 105 0.51 -20.05 0.02
C GLN A 105 0.38 -19.74 1.51
N GLU A 106 -0.40 -20.57 2.23
CA GLU A 106 -0.45 -20.54 3.67
C GLU A 106 0.91 -20.93 4.27
N ARG A 107 1.35 -20.16 5.28
CA ARG A 107 2.59 -20.43 6.00
C ARG A 107 2.30 -21.17 7.30
N PRO A 108 3.15 -22.16 7.68
CA PRO A 108 2.95 -22.92 8.93
C PRO A 108 3.05 -22.08 10.21
N ASP A 109 3.73 -20.93 10.14
CA ASP A 109 3.92 -19.99 11.25
C ASP A 109 2.76 -18.99 11.40
N GLY A 110 1.75 -19.06 10.53
CA GLY A 110 0.59 -18.18 10.54
C GLY A 110 0.86 -16.74 10.07
N VAL A 111 2.10 -16.44 9.66
CA VAL A 111 2.44 -15.16 9.03
C VAL A 111 1.84 -15.11 7.62
N HIS A 112 1.26 -13.99 7.25
CA HIS A 112 0.66 -13.82 5.93
C HIS A 112 1.70 -13.99 4.82
N TRP A 113 1.35 -14.64 3.73
CA TRP A 113 2.26 -14.98 2.64
C TRP A 113 2.94 -13.76 1.97
N LYS A 114 2.31 -12.59 1.99
CA LYS A 114 2.89 -11.35 1.48
C LYS A 114 4.06 -10.83 2.33
N THR A 115 4.05 -11.07 3.64
CA THR A 115 4.91 -10.35 4.62
C THR A 115 6.40 -10.51 4.33
N GLY A 116 6.86 -11.73 4.12
CA GLY A 116 8.28 -11.98 3.78
C GLY A 116 8.71 -11.29 2.48
N PRO A 117 8.01 -11.48 1.36
CA PRO A 117 8.28 -10.76 0.11
C PRO A 117 8.31 -9.23 0.25
N LEU A 118 7.39 -8.63 1.03
CA LEU A 118 7.37 -7.18 1.24
C LEU A 118 8.60 -6.70 2.01
N VAL A 119 9.00 -7.41 3.06
CA VAL A 119 10.22 -7.13 3.82
C VAL A 119 11.46 -7.19 2.92
N ASN A 120 11.54 -8.22 2.09
CA ASN A 120 12.65 -8.39 1.14
C ASN A 120 12.67 -7.27 0.08
N TYR A 121 11.49 -6.91 -0.47
CA TYR A 121 11.38 -5.83 -1.45
C TYR A 121 11.77 -4.47 -0.86
N ALA A 122 11.37 -4.22 0.37
CA ALA A 122 11.68 -2.97 1.06
C ALA A 122 13.19 -2.80 1.32
N ASP A 123 13.93 -3.89 1.54
CA ASP A 123 15.38 -3.90 1.76
C ASP A 123 15.86 -2.83 2.75
N GLY A 124 15.19 -2.74 3.88
CA GLY A 124 15.50 -1.77 4.93
C GLY A 124 14.94 -0.35 4.68
N ARG A 125 14.31 -0.06 3.56
CA ARG A 125 13.61 1.22 3.33
C ARG A 125 12.39 1.30 4.25
N PRO A 126 12.10 2.46 4.85
CA PRO A 126 10.84 2.66 5.55
C PRO A 126 9.64 2.34 4.65
N PHE A 127 8.65 1.65 5.18
CA PHE A 127 7.45 1.35 4.42
C PHE A 127 6.17 1.42 5.27
N ALA A 128 5.04 1.70 4.61
CA ALA A 128 3.72 1.39 5.09
C ALA A 128 3.12 0.28 4.21
N TRP A 129 2.37 -0.64 4.81
CA TRP A 129 1.65 -1.69 4.11
C TRP A 129 0.17 -1.61 4.46
N VAL A 130 -0.67 -1.36 3.45
CA VAL A 130 -2.12 -1.17 3.57
C VAL A 130 -2.82 -2.39 2.99
N ASP A 131 -3.52 -3.13 3.86
CA ASP A 131 -4.11 -4.44 3.54
C ASP A 131 -5.26 -4.74 4.53
N ASP A 132 -6.12 -5.71 4.24
CA ASP A 132 -7.19 -6.16 5.13
C ASP A 132 -6.93 -7.53 5.77
N GLU A 133 -5.82 -8.18 5.42
CA GLU A 133 -5.49 -9.53 5.88
C GLU A 133 -4.30 -9.59 6.86
N GLN A 134 -3.86 -8.45 7.38
CA GLN A 134 -2.74 -8.35 8.32
C GLN A 134 -3.12 -8.81 9.72
N SER A 135 -2.14 -9.36 10.44
CA SER A 135 -2.26 -9.85 11.81
C SER A 135 -1.12 -9.35 12.73
N GLU A 136 -1.21 -9.63 14.02
CA GLU A 136 -0.12 -9.37 14.96
C GLU A 136 1.13 -10.22 14.67
N LEU A 137 0.98 -11.39 14.03
CA LEU A 137 2.11 -12.23 13.63
C LEU A 137 2.92 -11.54 12.53
N ASP A 138 2.26 -10.82 11.61
CA ASP A 138 2.91 -10.04 10.58
C ASP A 138 3.69 -8.87 11.17
N GLN A 139 3.10 -8.16 12.15
CA GLN A 139 3.78 -7.08 12.84
C GLN A 139 5.03 -7.60 13.58
N THR A 140 4.93 -8.76 14.23
CA THR A 140 6.05 -9.40 14.92
C THR A 140 7.15 -9.78 13.91
N TYR A 141 6.76 -10.39 12.80
CA TYR A 141 7.71 -10.76 11.74
C TYR A 141 8.44 -9.55 11.17
N VAL A 142 7.72 -8.48 10.82
CA VAL A 142 8.31 -7.24 10.31
C VAL A 142 9.28 -6.64 11.32
N THR A 143 8.90 -6.59 12.60
CA THR A 143 9.77 -6.06 13.67
C THR A 143 11.08 -6.85 13.80
N ALA A 144 11.02 -8.17 13.61
CA ALA A 144 12.18 -9.05 13.74
C ALA A 144 13.10 -9.05 12.50
N HIS A 145 12.55 -8.85 11.31
CA HIS A 145 13.27 -9.08 10.04
C HIS A 145 13.50 -7.81 9.22
N HIS A 146 12.81 -6.71 9.50
CA HIS A 146 12.98 -5.46 8.78
C HIS A 146 13.77 -4.42 9.60
N ARG A 147 14.81 -3.84 8.99
CA ARG A 147 15.71 -2.90 9.69
C ARG A 147 15.16 -1.47 9.78
N GLY A 148 14.29 -1.10 8.85
CA GLY A 148 13.70 0.24 8.79
C GLY A 148 12.37 0.34 9.54
N PRO A 149 11.82 1.54 9.71
CA PRO A 149 10.46 1.71 10.21
C PRO A 149 9.45 1.04 9.28
N GLY A 150 8.52 0.26 9.85
CA GLY A 150 7.42 -0.38 9.15
C GLY A 150 6.09 -0.06 9.83
N LEU A 151 5.09 0.39 9.04
CA LEU A 151 3.71 0.55 9.48
C LEU A 151 2.85 -0.49 8.78
N LEU A 152 2.22 -1.38 9.53
CA LEU A 152 1.16 -2.24 9.04
C LEU A 152 -0.17 -1.55 9.34
N HIS A 153 -0.91 -1.20 8.28
CA HIS A 153 -2.16 -0.45 8.39
C HIS A 153 -3.32 -1.31 7.87
N HIS A 154 -4.05 -1.90 8.82
CA HIS A 154 -5.20 -2.74 8.52
C HIS A 154 -6.41 -1.90 8.11
N VAL A 155 -7.07 -2.29 7.02
CA VAL A 155 -8.29 -1.64 6.51
C VAL A 155 -9.45 -2.63 6.52
N ASN A 156 -10.61 -2.19 6.98
CA ASN A 156 -11.81 -3.05 6.98
C ASN A 156 -12.33 -3.26 5.54
N PRO A 157 -12.35 -4.51 5.03
CA PRO A 157 -12.72 -4.81 3.63
C PRO A 157 -14.21 -4.54 3.30
N ARG A 158 -15.02 -4.25 4.29
CA ARG A 158 -16.43 -3.83 4.08
C ARG A 158 -16.58 -2.35 3.82
N ILE A 159 -15.55 -1.56 4.12
CA ILE A 159 -15.61 -0.10 4.10
C ILE A 159 -14.59 0.46 3.10
N GLY A 160 -13.40 -0.13 3.02
CA GLY A 160 -12.25 0.41 2.29
C GLY A 160 -11.59 1.57 3.02
N LEU A 161 -10.62 2.21 2.36
CA LEU A 161 -9.88 3.36 2.88
C LEU A 161 -10.80 4.53 3.18
N ARG A 162 -10.56 5.19 4.33
CA ARG A 162 -11.28 6.36 4.82
C ARG A 162 -10.30 7.49 5.13
N LYS A 163 -10.85 8.66 5.42
CA LYS A 163 -10.09 9.86 5.76
C LYS A 163 -9.08 9.62 6.89
N ASP A 164 -9.48 8.87 7.93
CA ASP A 164 -8.62 8.59 9.08
C ASP A 164 -7.44 7.69 8.71
N ASP A 165 -7.64 6.76 7.76
CA ASP A 165 -6.56 5.91 7.24
C ASP A 165 -5.51 6.75 6.50
N PHE A 166 -5.95 7.68 5.66
CA PHE A 166 -5.04 8.60 4.98
C PHE A 166 -4.31 9.52 5.96
N HIS A 167 -4.96 9.96 7.05
CA HIS A 167 -4.31 10.73 8.10
C HIS A 167 -3.22 9.91 8.80
N ALA A 168 -3.50 8.65 9.15
CA ALA A 168 -2.51 7.77 9.78
C ALA A 168 -1.28 7.56 8.87
N LEU A 169 -1.49 7.35 7.58
CA LEU A 169 -0.41 7.23 6.59
C LEU A 169 0.41 8.54 6.47
N ALA A 170 -0.27 9.69 6.42
CA ALA A 170 0.40 10.99 6.37
C ALA A 170 1.22 11.26 7.66
N ASP A 171 0.69 10.89 8.83
CA ASP A 171 1.40 11.02 10.11
C ASP A 171 2.66 10.15 10.14
N PHE A 172 2.56 8.92 9.64
CA PHE A 172 3.73 8.05 9.52
C PHE A 172 4.78 8.66 8.59
N ALA A 173 4.41 9.13 7.41
CA ALA A 173 5.34 9.78 6.49
C ALA A 173 6.05 10.97 7.15
N ARG A 174 5.31 11.84 7.84
CA ARG A 174 5.87 12.98 8.59
C ARG A 174 6.80 12.55 9.72
N SER A 175 6.53 11.44 10.38
CA SER A 175 7.39 10.91 11.44
C SER A 175 8.77 10.52 10.92
N LEU A 176 8.82 9.96 9.69
CA LEU A 176 10.07 9.57 9.04
C LEU A 176 10.95 10.76 8.68
N GLU A 177 10.36 11.89 8.31
CA GLU A 177 11.11 13.13 8.02
C GLU A 177 11.85 13.64 9.26
N LYS A 178 11.24 13.51 10.46
CA LYS A 178 11.83 13.91 11.73
C LYS A 178 12.98 12.99 12.16
N LEU A 179 12.98 11.74 11.75
CA LEU A 179 14.03 10.76 12.05
C LEU A 179 15.24 10.87 11.10
N SER A 180 15.14 11.65 10.03
CA SER A 180 16.21 11.81 9.04
C SER A 180 17.31 12.77 9.58
N PRO A 181 18.62 12.40 9.54
CA PRO A 181 19.72 13.20 10.09
C PRO A 181 19.87 14.62 9.50
N ALA A 182 19.26 14.88 8.35
CA ALA A 182 19.29 16.20 7.69
C ALA A 182 18.55 17.30 8.48
N ALA A 183 17.66 16.93 9.41
CA ALA A 183 16.98 17.92 10.27
C ALA A 183 17.88 18.47 11.41
N TYR A 184 19.00 17.79 11.73
CA TYR A 184 19.89 18.20 12.82
C TYR A 184 20.88 19.30 12.42
N THR A 185 21.13 19.51 11.11
CA THR A 185 22.10 20.52 10.63
C THR A 185 21.54 21.93 10.52
N SER A 186 20.23 22.12 10.64
CA SER A 186 19.60 23.47 10.55
C SER A 186 19.57 24.23 11.89
N SER A 187 19.86 23.57 13.03
CA SER A 187 19.77 24.16 14.35
C SER A 187 21.13 24.68 14.93
N VAL A 188 22.23 24.48 14.21
CA VAL A 188 23.55 24.92 14.69
C VAL A 188 24.16 25.90 13.71
N ARG A 189 23.65 27.15 13.68
CA ARG A 189 24.39 28.34 13.24
C ARG A 189 23.76 29.61 13.75
N ALA A 190 24.14 29.99 14.94
CA ALA A 190 24.33 31.43 15.34
C ALA A 190 25.15 31.48 16.60
N VAL A 191 26.48 31.34 16.48
CA VAL A 191 27.40 31.87 17.52
C VAL A 191 27.75 33.29 17.07
N PRO A 192 27.39 34.33 17.81
CA PRO A 192 27.80 35.69 17.48
C PRO A 192 29.30 35.83 17.72
N THR A 193 30.04 36.17 16.69
CA THR A 193 31.45 36.57 16.77
C THR A 193 31.56 37.87 17.58
N ARG A 194 32.14 37.80 18.75
CA ARG A 194 32.53 38.98 19.52
C ARG A 194 33.60 39.76 18.74
N ALA A 195 33.27 40.99 18.37
CA ALA A 195 34.21 41.95 17.87
C ALA A 195 35.29 42.22 18.93
N ARG A 196 36.56 42.05 18.56
CA ARG A 196 37.71 42.55 19.31
C ARG A 196 37.91 43.99 18.92
N THR A 197 37.84 44.88 19.89
CA THR A 197 38.27 46.29 19.80
C THR A 197 39.78 46.32 19.87
N PRO A 198 40.50 47.04 19.00
CA PRO A 198 41.92 47.29 19.16
C PRO A 198 42.16 48.51 20.06
N CYS A 199 43.18 48.41 20.91
CA CYS A 199 43.82 49.54 21.58
C CYS A 199 44.61 50.35 20.59
#